data_76c3c7f5fea63b834e0f6bf47716adf8
#
_entry.id   76c3c7f5fea63b834e0f6bf47716adf8
#
_cell.length_a   1.000
_cell.length_b   1.000
_cell.length_c   1.000
_cell.angle_alpha   90.00
_cell.angle_beta   90.00
_cell.angle_gamma   90.00
#
_symmetry.space_group_name_H-M   'P 1'
#
loop_
_entity.id
_entity.type
_entity.pdbx_description
1 polymer ?
#
loop_
_entity_poly.entity_id
_entity_poly.type
_entity_poly.pdbx_seq_one_letter_code
_entity_poly.pdbx_strand_id
1 'polypeptide(L)'
;MDRSDTIRLISVTYSEDVHGVPRATENEPREVMCQVDSVTRNEFFEAGRNGLNPEYVFRVFFGDYGGERIVEYKGKRYGIYRTYHGRNDMMELYA
;
A
#
# COMPACT_ATOMS: atom_id res chain seq x y z
N MET A 1 7.97 -19.98 -9.06
CA MET A 1 6.64 -20.34 -8.54
C MET A 1 5.92 -19.08 -8.10
N ASP A 2 4.79 -18.85 -8.69
CA ASP A 2 4.06 -17.63 -8.40
C ASP A 2 3.29 -17.78 -7.09
N ARG A 3 3.49 -16.81 -6.21
CA ARG A 3 2.68 -16.71 -5.01
C ARG A 3 1.64 -15.65 -5.23
N SER A 4 0.42 -16.10 -5.47
CA SER A 4 -0.71 -15.19 -5.58
C SER A 4 -1.33 -15.03 -4.21
N ASP A 5 -1.57 -13.79 -3.86
CA ASP A 5 -2.22 -13.46 -2.60
C ASP A 5 -3.32 -12.45 -2.87
N THR A 6 -4.16 -12.24 -1.90
CA THR A 6 -5.26 -11.30 -2.02
C THR A 6 -5.05 -10.17 -1.02
N ILE A 7 -5.16 -8.96 -1.51
CA ILE A 7 -5.08 -7.75 -0.68
C ILE A 7 -6.33 -6.93 -0.89
N ARG A 8 -6.57 -6.00 0.01
CA ARG A 8 -7.63 -5.01 -0.14
C ARG A 8 -7.01 -3.65 -0.31
N LEU A 9 -7.42 -2.96 -1.36
CA LEU A 9 -6.98 -1.61 -1.64
C LEU A 9 -8.06 -0.64 -1.16
N ILE A 10 -7.65 0.32 -0.35
CA ILE A 10 -8.56 1.28 0.24
C ILE A 10 -8.17 2.66 -0.23
N SER A 11 -9.10 3.31 -0.93
CA SER A 11 -8.91 4.70 -1.34
C SER A 11 -9.44 5.64 -0.27
N VAL A 12 -8.92 6.86 -0.27
CA VAL A 12 -9.30 7.88 0.68
C VAL A 12 -9.81 9.08 -0.09
N THR A 13 -11.00 9.53 0.26
CA THR A 13 -11.59 10.73 -0.31
C THR A 13 -11.50 11.85 0.73
N TYR A 14 -11.02 13.02 0.30
CA TYR A 14 -10.94 14.19 1.16
C TYR A 14 -12.07 15.13 0.83
N SER A 15 -12.75 15.59 1.86
CA SER A 15 -13.84 16.54 1.72
C SER A 15 -13.76 17.57 2.84
N GLU A 16 -14.42 18.71 2.63
CA GLU A 16 -14.54 19.73 3.67
C GLU A 16 -15.93 19.64 4.28
N ASP A 17 -15.99 19.82 5.60
CA ASP A 17 -17.28 19.92 6.27
C ASP A 17 -17.84 21.34 6.14
N VAL A 18 -18.97 21.60 6.81
CA VAL A 18 -19.64 22.90 6.75
C VAL A 18 -18.80 24.04 7.35
N HIS A 19 -17.78 23.69 8.12
CA HIS A 19 -16.87 24.67 8.72
C HIS A 19 -15.55 24.77 7.95
N GLY A 20 -15.43 24.11 6.81
CA GLY A 20 -14.23 24.12 6.01
C GLY A 20 -13.11 23.22 6.56
N VAL A 21 -13.41 22.35 7.49
CA VAL A 21 -12.42 21.44 8.07
C VAL A 21 -12.25 20.24 7.15
N PRO A 22 -11.00 19.96 6.69
CA PRO A 22 -10.77 18.78 5.84
C PRO A 22 -11.06 17.50 6.59
N ARG A 23 -11.76 16.60 5.93
CA ARG A 23 -12.02 15.27 6.46
C ARG A 23 -11.62 14.22 5.46
N ALA A 24 -11.00 13.15 5.96
CA ALA A 24 -10.62 12.01 5.17
C ALA A 24 -11.64 10.89 5.40
N THR A 25 -12.18 10.35 4.32
CA THR A 25 -13.13 9.25 4.38
C THR A 25 -12.54 8.06 3.62
N GLU A 26 -12.46 6.92 4.29
CA GLU A 26 -12.05 5.69 3.63
C GLU A 26 -13.22 5.11 2.87
N ASN A 27 -12.98 4.80 1.61
CA ASN A 27 -13.99 4.16 0.77
C ASN A 27 -14.00 2.67 1.02
N GLU A 28 -14.97 1.97 0.44
CA GLU A 28 -15.04 0.52 0.59
C GLU A 28 -13.78 -0.15 0.08
N PRO A 29 -13.22 -1.10 0.84
CA PRO A 29 -12.06 -1.84 0.38
C PRO A 29 -12.38 -2.61 -0.88
N ARG A 30 -11.43 -2.62 -1.80
CA ARG A 30 -11.56 -3.38 -3.04
C ARG A 30 -10.55 -4.50 -3.02
N GLU A 31 -11.03 -5.71 -3.16
CA GLU A 31 -10.18 -6.89 -3.13
C GLU A 31 -9.53 -7.11 -4.49
N VAL A 32 -8.23 -7.28 -4.50
CA VAL A 32 -7.48 -7.55 -5.73
C VAL A 32 -6.47 -8.67 -5.48
N MET A 33 -6.17 -9.40 -6.53
CA MET A 33 -5.11 -10.41 -6.49
C MET A 33 -3.76 -9.76 -6.75
N CYS A 34 -2.75 -10.24 -6.06
CA CYS A 34 -1.41 -9.68 -6.19
C CYS A 34 -0.36 -10.74 -5.94
N GLN A 35 0.89 -10.41 -6.28
CA GLN A 35 2.06 -11.13 -5.83
C GLN A 35 2.70 -10.33 -4.72
N VAL A 36 3.11 -11.00 -3.65
CA VAL A 36 3.68 -10.34 -2.49
C VAL A 36 5.11 -10.77 -2.29
N ASP A 37 6.01 -9.81 -2.23
CA ASP A 37 7.37 -10.03 -1.80
C ASP A 37 7.63 -9.24 -0.54
N SER A 38 8.47 -9.76 0.32
CA SER A 38 8.88 -9.03 1.50
C SER A 38 10.39 -8.88 1.50
N VAL A 39 10.83 -7.70 1.86
CA VAL A 39 12.25 -7.41 2.02
C VAL A 39 12.45 -6.76 3.38
N THR A 40 13.67 -6.89 3.90
CA THR A 40 14.00 -6.27 5.17
C THR A 40 14.85 -5.04 4.87
N ARG A 41 14.49 -3.94 5.50
CA ARG A 41 15.16 -2.66 5.30
C ARG A 41 15.78 -2.19 6.60
N ASN A 42 17.02 -1.69 6.50
CA ASN A 42 17.68 -1.05 7.63
C ASN A 42 17.12 0.36 7.82
N GLU A 43 16.82 0.69 9.06
CA GLU A 43 16.38 2.03 9.41
C GLU A 43 17.25 2.61 10.50
N PHE A 44 17.52 3.90 10.40
CA PHE A 44 18.22 4.63 11.45
C PHE A 44 17.20 5.34 12.34
N PHE A 45 17.36 5.16 13.64
CA PHE A 45 16.61 5.92 14.62
C PHE A 45 17.47 7.07 15.14
N GLU A 46 16.83 8.10 15.68
CA GLU A 46 17.51 9.30 16.18
C GLU A 46 18.60 9.00 17.20
N ALA A 47 18.48 7.92 17.93
CA ALA A 47 19.48 7.52 18.92
C ALA A 47 20.70 6.81 18.30
N GLY A 48 20.84 6.82 16.99
CA GLY A 48 21.95 6.17 16.32
C GLY A 48 21.84 4.65 16.23
N ARG A 49 20.70 4.11 16.58
CA ARG A 49 20.46 2.68 16.50
C ARG A 49 19.92 2.30 15.13
N ASN A 50 20.35 1.16 14.64
CA ASN A 50 19.79 0.57 13.43
C ASN A 50 18.67 -0.39 13.81
N GLY A 51 17.56 -0.31 13.10
CA GLY A 51 16.50 -1.28 13.21
C GLY A 51 16.25 -1.95 11.88
N LEU A 52 15.59 -3.09 11.91
CA LEU A 52 15.18 -3.82 10.71
C LEU A 52 13.66 -3.82 10.64
N ASN A 53 13.12 -3.23 9.58
CA ASN A 53 11.69 -3.24 9.33
C ASN A 53 11.37 -4.04 8.08
N PRO A 54 10.36 -4.88 8.14
CA PRO A 54 9.90 -5.54 6.93
C PRO A 54 9.23 -4.52 6.00
N GLU A 55 9.49 -4.68 4.73
CA GLU A 55 8.87 -3.90 3.69
C GLU A 55 8.21 -4.87 2.73
N TYR A 56 6.98 -4.60 2.39
CA TYR A 56 6.26 -5.42 1.43
C TYR A 56 6.20 -4.74 0.09
N VAL A 57 6.34 -5.54 -0.95
CA VAL A 57 6.12 -5.09 -2.32
C VAL A 57 4.95 -5.90 -2.85
N PHE A 58 3.85 -5.22 -3.14
CA PHE A 58 2.66 -5.83 -3.69
C PHE A 58 2.61 -5.55 -5.17
N ARG A 59 2.66 -6.59 -5.99
CA ARG A 59 2.58 -6.43 -7.43
C ARG A 59 1.17 -6.75 -7.88
N VAL A 60 0.48 -5.73 -8.38
CA VAL A 60 -0.88 -5.87 -8.85
C VAL A 60 -0.93 -5.53 -10.34
N PHE A 61 -1.97 -6.01 -11.03
CA PHE A 61 -2.19 -5.63 -12.40
C PHE A 61 -2.47 -4.12 -12.46
N PHE A 62 -1.88 -3.44 -13.44
CA PHE A 62 -1.99 -1.98 -13.53
C PHE A 62 -3.45 -1.52 -13.53
N GLY A 63 -4.31 -2.23 -14.26
CA GLY A 63 -5.73 -1.89 -14.33
C GLY A 63 -6.49 -2.08 -13.02
N ASP A 64 -5.90 -2.81 -12.06
CA ASP A 64 -6.53 -3.03 -10.76
C ASP A 64 -6.15 -1.96 -9.74
N TYR A 65 -5.19 -1.11 -10.06
CA TYR A 65 -4.76 -0.06 -9.14
C TYR A 65 -5.35 1.28 -9.58
N GLY A 66 -6.08 1.92 -8.69
CA GLY A 66 -6.75 3.19 -8.95
C GLY A 66 -6.29 4.34 -8.07
N GLY A 67 -5.05 4.31 -7.60
CA GLY A 67 -4.51 5.39 -6.77
C GLY A 67 -4.80 5.25 -5.29
N GLU A 68 -5.18 4.08 -4.84
CA GLU A 68 -5.41 3.81 -3.43
C GLU A 68 -4.13 4.04 -2.63
N ARG A 69 -4.28 4.47 -1.39
CA ARG A 69 -3.14 4.79 -0.53
C ARG A 69 -2.94 3.80 0.60
N ILE A 70 -3.90 2.93 0.82
CA ILE A 70 -3.87 1.97 1.92
C ILE A 70 -4.04 0.58 1.34
N VAL A 71 -3.21 -0.34 1.80
CA VAL A 71 -3.37 -1.75 1.50
C VAL A 71 -3.62 -2.51 2.80
N GLU A 72 -4.60 -3.38 2.78
CA GLU A 72 -4.86 -4.29 3.89
C GLU A 72 -4.42 -5.68 3.48
N TYR A 73 -3.52 -6.25 4.26
CA TYR A 73 -2.94 -7.56 3.99
C TYR A 73 -2.89 -8.36 5.27
N LYS A 74 -3.55 -9.52 5.25
CA LYS A 74 -3.63 -10.43 6.40
C LYS A 74 -4.11 -9.72 7.66
N GLY A 75 -5.12 -8.86 7.51
CA GLY A 75 -5.72 -8.15 8.63
C GLY A 75 -4.95 -6.96 9.13
N LYS A 76 -3.85 -6.59 8.49
CA LYS A 76 -3.08 -5.41 8.86
C LYS A 76 -3.12 -4.37 7.76
N ARG A 77 -3.11 -3.12 8.15
CA ARG A 77 -3.11 -1.99 7.22
C ARG A 77 -1.71 -1.45 7.05
N TYR A 78 -1.36 -1.17 5.81
CA TYR A 78 -0.07 -0.58 5.45
C TYR A 78 -0.32 0.64 4.59
N GLY A 79 0.43 1.70 4.84
CA GLY A 79 0.37 2.88 3.99
C GLY A 79 1.29 2.70 2.79
N ILE A 80 0.76 2.91 1.61
CA ILE A 80 1.56 2.86 0.39
C ILE A 80 2.33 4.16 0.29
N TYR A 81 3.65 4.08 0.32
CA TYR A 81 4.50 5.26 0.27
C TYR A 81 5.18 5.46 -1.08
N ARG A 82 5.19 4.45 -1.91
CA ARG A 82 5.79 4.54 -3.24
C ARG A 82 5.14 3.54 -4.18
N THR A 83 4.97 3.95 -5.41
CA THR A 83 4.47 3.08 -6.47
C THR A 83 5.44 3.11 -7.64
N TYR A 84 5.47 2.03 -8.39
CA TYR A 84 6.29 1.93 -9.58
C TYR A 84 5.56 1.10 -10.63
N HIS A 85 5.45 1.65 -11.83
CA HIS A 85 4.85 0.93 -12.95
C HIS A 85 5.94 0.09 -13.61
N GLY A 86 5.94 -1.19 -13.29
CA GLY A 86 6.92 -2.12 -13.81
C GLY A 86 6.58 -2.65 -15.20
N ARG A 87 7.25 -3.71 -15.57
CA ARG A 87 7.02 -4.37 -16.86
C ARG A 87 5.74 -5.20 -16.82
N ASN A 88 5.21 -5.52 -17.99
CA ASN A 88 4.05 -6.40 -18.17
C ASN A 88 2.79 -5.86 -17.51
N ASP A 89 2.63 -4.52 -17.52
CA ASP A 89 1.47 -3.84 -16.96
C ASP A 89 1.24 -4.17 -15.48
N MET A 90 2.32 -4.42 -14.76
CA MET A 90 2.25 -4.63 -13.32
C MET A 90 2.64 -3.38 -12.56
N MET A 91 1.92 -3.10 -11.50
CA MET A 91 2.17 -1.98 -10.61
C MET A 91 2.76 -2.51 -9.32
N GLU A 92 3.89 -1.94 -8.92
CA GLU A 92 4.52 -2.31 -7.64
C GLU A 92 4.15 -1.28 -6.59
N LEU A 93 3.60 -1.77 -5.48
CA LEU A 93 3.16 -0.94 -4.37
C LEU A 93 4.07 -1.25 -3.19
N TYR A 94 4.79 -0.24 -2.73
CA TYR A 94 5.71 -0.37 -1.59
C TYR A 94 5.02 0.14 -0.33
N ALA A 95 4.94 -0.76 0.65
CA ALA A 95 4.21 -0.44 1.88
C ALA A 95 4.85 -1.03 3.14
#